data_2d74d8b9d91ff7de492d3b8e2f514763
#
_entry.id   2d74d8b9d91ff7de492d3b8e2f514763
#
_cell.length_a   1.000
_cell.length_b   1.000
_cell.length_c   1.000
_cell.angle_alpha   90.00
_cell.angle_beta   90.00
_cell.angle_gamma   90.00
#
_symmetry.space_group_name_H-M   'P 1'
#
loop_
_entity.id
_entity.type
_entity.pdbx_description
1 polymer ?
#
loop_
_entity_poly.entity_id
_entity_poly.type
_entity_poly.pdbx_seq_one_letter_code
_entity_poly.pdbx_strand_id
1 'polypeptide(L)'
;MSLIVAAAAAVGAFALEARTFEVTAWRGETVAARVPDFAELGKAPDGLKVRFGVLKPVKYAPTPESLQRLEVCDRVKWGSDDEGPRVVEVSVPADAKPGVYACGMMNVRVVDRVLPPAKEWKYYLDLWQHPWATARMAEVEPFSKKHYDAMRPVYELLASAGQKTITVPILDLPWDHQCFDAYHSLVDDADFRTFDEYVKFCLDCGLGPDISCYSLCPWTLGKTIDEKELEKRWGAFLDRFAAHLKEKGWYRQTLMAMDERAPEDVKKVAEFVRRHAPGMRISMAGNRKPSDFKGIDIDVYAQILYEANDEFLAEVPARRAKGFVTTHYVCCGPVYPNTFLTSGPGEAFWLGAYPAAVGLDGFLRWAWNSWPQDPCADASYWNWRAGDTFLCYPGGEPSWRFLELRNGIVAAEKTRILKEQGLFTDELAKVAALYKQAEAVANKSDFTRIRAETLKVVNK
;
A
#
# COMPACT_ATOMS: atom_id res chain seq x y z
N MET A 1 -12.54 -76.74 34.56
CA MET A 1 -13.61 -75.78 34.28
C MET A 1 -12.98 -74.39 34.19
N SER A 2 -12.68 -73.93 32.99
CA SER A 2 -12.12 -72.65 32.76
C SER A 2 -13.19 -71.73 32.15
N LEU A 3 -13.48 -70.63 32.83
CA LEU A 3 -14.35 -69.57 32.29
C LEU A 3 -13.48 -68.63 31.47
N ILE A 4 -13.76 -68.53 30.18
CA ILE A 4 -13.22 -67.49 29.29
C ILE A 4 -14.22 -66.32 29.33
N VAL A 5 -13.76 -65.20 29.90
CA VAL A 5 -14.51 -63.93 29.83
C VAL A 5 -14.06 -63.19 28.55
N ALA A 6 -14.96 -63.09 27.58
CA ALA A 6 -14.74 -62.30 26.39
C ALA A 6 -15.01 -60.80 26.71
N ALA A 7 -13.97 -60.01 26.75
CA ALA A 7 -14.11 -58.55 26.80
C ALA A 7 -14.37 -58.00 25.38
N ALA A 8 -15.56 -57.57 25.09
CA ALA A 8 -15.88 -56.82 23.87
C ALA A 8 -15.30 -55.40 24.00
N ALA A 9 -14.24 -55.15 23.24
CA ALA A 9 -13.73 -53.79 23.07
C ALA A 9 -14.70 -53.00 22.19
N ALA A 10 -15.46 -52.11 22.81
CA ALA A 10 -16.20 -51.06 22.07
C ALA A 10 -15.16 -50.06 21.53
N VAL A 11 -14.78 -50.21 20.26
CA VAL A 11 -14.06 -49.20 19.53
C VAL A 11 -15.05 -48.07 19.25
N GLY A 12 -15.06 -47.03 20.10
CA GLY A 12 -15.76 -45.81 19.85
C GLY A 12 -15.14 -45.13 18.64
N ALA A 13 -15.82 -45.14 17.51
CA ALA A 13 -15.49 -44.31 16.39
C ALA A 13 -15.66 -42.84 16.83
N PHE A 14 -14.59 -42.21 17.26
CA PHE A 14 -14.54 -40.76 17.30
C PHE A 14 -14.68 -40.30 15.85
N ALA A 15 -15.86 -39.81 15.48
CA ALA A 15 -16.04 -39.04 14.27
C ALA A 15 -15.08 -37.85 14.38
N LEU A 16 -14.00 -37.87 13.64
CA LEU A 16 -13.20 -36.69 13.41
C LEU A 16 -14.17 -35.70 12.74
N GLU A 17 -14.72 -34.74 13.48
CA GLU A 17 -15.38 -33.60 12.87
C GLU A 17 -14.38 -33.03 11.87
N ALA A 18 -14.71 -33.03 10.58
CA ALA A 18 -13.87 -32.52 9.54
C ALA A 18 -13.63 -31.04 9.85
N ARG A 19 -12.39 -30.72 10.30
CA ARG A 19 -12.00 -29.36 10.61
C ARG A 19 -12.04 -28.57 9.30
N THR A 20 -12.96 -27.61 9.20
CA THR A 20 -13.03 -26.68 8.09
C THR A 20 -12.58 -25.29 8.55
N PHE A 21 -12.10 -24.47 7.62
CA PHE A 21 -11.87 -23.03 7.85
C PHE A 21 -12.66 -22.23 6.82
N GLU A 22 -12.98 -20.98 7.17
CA GLU A 22 -13.80 -20.12 6.33
C GLU A 22 -13.01 -18.91 5.85
N VAL A 23 -13.17 -18.58 4.57
CA VAL A 23 -12.75 -17.30 3.97
C VAL A 23 -14.03 -16.56 3.58
N THR A 24 -14.25 -15.39 4.17
CA THR A 24 -15.44 -14.57 3.88
C THR A 24 -15.07 -13.41 2.98
N ALA A 25 -15.85 -13.20 1.93
CA ALA A 25 -15.65 -12.10 0.98
C ALA A 25 -17.00 -11.51 0.52
N TRP A 26 -16.99 -10.24 0.16
CA TRP A 26 -18.08 -9.62 -0.59
C TRP A 26 -17.97 -9.99 -2.08
N ARG A 27 -19.03 -9.80 -2.84
CA ARG A 27 -18.99 -9.83 -4.30
C ARG A 27 -18.10 -8.72 -4.82
N GLY A 28 -17.29 -8.96 -5.83
CA GLY A 28 -16.28 -8.03 -6.36
C GLY A 28 -14.97 -7.97 -5.57
N GLU A 29 -14.87 -8.74 -4.47
CA GLU A 29 -13.68 -8.73 -3.59
C GLU A 29 -12.65 -9.77 -4.01
N THR A 30 -11.37 -9.41 -3.80
CA THR A 30 -10.24 -10.34 -3.78
C THR A 30 -9.62 -10.32 -2.39
N VAL A 31 -9.66 -11.45 -1.69
CA VAL A 31 -9.15 -11.62 -0.34
C VAL A 31 -8.05 -12.67 -0.28
N ALA A 32 -6.97 -12.38 0.45
CA ALA A 32 -5.90 -13.33 0.73
C ALA A 32 -5.98 -13.84 2.17
N ALA A 33 -5.72 -15.14 2.37
CA ALA A 33 -5.72 -15.76 3.69
C ALA A 33 -4.60 -16.79 3.84
N ARG A 34 -4.13 -16.98 5.09
CA ARG A 34 -3.29 -18.12 5.46
C ARG A 34 -4.14 -19.39 5.48
N VAL A 35 -3.58 -20.45 4.95
CA VAL A 35 -4.20 -21.79 5.01
C VAL A 35 -3.70 -22.48 6.27
N PRO A 36 -4.58 -23.01 7.14
CA PRO A 36 -4.15 -23.81 8.28
C PRO A 36 -3.38 -25.05 7.83
N ASP A 37 -2.38 -25.48 8.60
CA ASP A 37 -1.50 -26.61 8.25
C ASP A 37 -2.27 -27.94 8.09
N PHE A 38 -3.40 -28.08 8.80
CA PHE A 38 -4.25 -29.28 8.73
C PHE A 38 -5.16 -29.31 7.48
N ALA A 39 -5.27 -28.21 6.71
CA ALA A 39 -6.32 -28.10 5.70
C ALA A 39 -5.88 -28.75 4.37
N GLU A 40 -6.72 -29.62 3.85
CA GLU A 40 -6.67 -30.10 2.47
C GLU A 40 -7.58 -29.20 1.60
N LEU A 41 -6.98 -28.70 0.53
CA LEU A 41 -7.64 -27.78 -0.38
C LEU A 41 -8.18 -28.55 -1.60
N GLY A 42 -9.42 -28.30 -1.94
CA GLY A 42 -10.09 -28.90 -3.10
C GLY A 42 -9.98 -28.02 -4.36
N LYS A 43 -10.64 -28.49 -5.40
CA LYS A 43 -10.79 -27.72 -6.64
C LYS A 43 -11.59 -26.44 -6.38
N ALA A 44 -11.21 -25.35 -7.07
CA ALA A 44 -11.96 -24.09 -7.02
C ALA A 44 -13.43 -24.33 -7.37
N PRO A 45 -14.38 -23.79 -6.58
CA PRO A 45 -15.81 -23.89 -6.88
C PRO A 45 -16.15 -23.14 -8.16
N ASP A 46 -17.16 -23.61 -8.90
CA ASP A 46 -17.62 -22.94 -10.09
C ASP A 46 -18.09 -21.51 -9.76
N GLY A 47 -17.69 -20.55 -10.60
CA GLY A 47 -18.02 -19.13 -10.45
C GLY A 47 -17.11 -18.34 -9.53
N LEU A 48 -16.14 -18.96 -8.85
CA LEU A 48 -15.09 -18.27 -8.09
C LEU A 48 -13.72 -18.53 -8.69
N LYS A 49 -12.80 -17.56 -8.54
CA LYS A 49 -11.39 -17.77 -8.87
C LYS A 49 -10.62 -17.98 -7.57
N VAL A 50 -9.98 -19.13 -7.44
CA VAL A 50 -9.15 -19.48 -6.27
C VAL A 50 -7.78 -19.85 -6.78
N ARG A 51 -6.75 -19.22 -6.21
CA ARG A 51 -5.36 -19.61 -6.47
C ARG A 51 -4.65 -19.88 -5.16
N PHE A 52 -3.82 -20.90 -5.16
CA PHE A 52 -3.03 -21.32 -4.02
C PHE A 52 -1.56 -20.98 -4.24
N GLY A 53 -0.84 -20.82 -3.17
CA GLY A 53 0.58 -20.56 -3.18
C GLY A 53 1.23 -20.88 -1.86
N VAL A 54 2.54 -20.67 -1.82
CA VAL A 54 3.35 -20.85 -0.62
C VAL A 54 4.12 -19.60 -0.30
N LEU A 55 4.43 -19.38 0.97
CA LEU A 55 5.33 -18.35 1.40
C LEU A 55 6.77 -18.87 1.37
N LYS A 56 7.56 -18.24 0.54
CA LYS A 56 9.00 -18.53 0.44
C LYS A 56 9.77 -17.75 1.50
N PRO A 57 10.81 -18.38 2.08
CA PRO A 57 11.68 -17.71 3.03
C PRO A 57 12.54 -16.65 2.34
N VAL A 58 12.81 -15.58 3.08
CA VAL A 58 13.72 -14.50 2.69
C VAL A 58 14.63 -14.23 3.87
N LYS A 59 15.93 -14.10 3.62
CA LYS A 59 16.90 -13.70 4.64
C LYS A 59 16.82 -12.21 4.92
N TYR A 60 17.14 -11.84 6.16
CA TYR A 60 17.17 -10.44 6.56
C TYR A 60 18.07 -10.22 7.79
N ALA A 61 18.61 -9.01 7.92
CA ALA A 61 19.23 -8.52 9.14
C ALA A 61 18.15 -8.04 10.12
N PRO A 62 18.10 -8.50 11.36
CA PRO A 62 17.11 -8.05 12.36
C PRO A 62 17.23 -6.56 12.71
N THR A 63 18.45 -6.01 12.63
CA THR A 63 18.71 -4.57 12.67
C THR A 63 19.69 -4.20 11.56
N PRO A 64 19.76 -2.92 11.14
CA PRO A 64 20.69 -2.49 10.09
C PRO A 64 22.16 -2.86 10.37
N GLU A 65 22.58 -2.85 11.64
CA GLU A 65 23.97 -3.11 12.05
C GLU A 65 24.26 -4.60 12.23
N SER A 66 23.24 -5.47 12.18
CA SER A 66 23.41 -6.90 12.44
C SER A 66 24.13 -7.62 11.32
N LEU A 67 25.16 -8.36 11.66
CA LEU A 67 25.82 -9.32 10.75
C LEU A 67 25.07 -10.66 10.68
N GLN A 68 24.23 -10.94 11.68
CA GLN A 68 23.37 -12.13 11.67
C GLN A 68 22.32 -12.01 10.58
N ARG A 69 22.00 -13.14 9.94
CA ARG A 69 20.84 -13.26 9.04
C ARG A 69 19.84 -14.22 9.63
N LEU A 70 18.61 -13.75 9.74
CA LEU A 70 17.44 -14.56 10.07
C LEU A 70 16.64 -14.82 8.80
N GLU A 71 15.67 -15.72 8.88
CA GLU A 71 14.75 -16.01 7.78
C GLU A 71 13.30 -15.79 8.22
N VAL A 72 12.49 -15.29 7.30
CA VAL A 72 11.05 -15.17 7.45
C VAL A 72 10.34 -15.54 6.15
N CYS A 73 9.21 -16.23 6.25
CA CYS A 73 8.38 -16.55 5.11
C CYS A 73 7.48 -15.34 4.76
N ASP A 74 7.85 -14.59 3.71
CA ASP A 74 7.14 -13.35 3.32
C ASP A 74 6.78 -13.30 1.83
N ARG A 75 7.61 -13.86 0.95
CA ARG A 75 7.38 -13.81 -0.50
C ARG A 75 6.36 -14.86 -0.93
N VAL A 76 5.25 -14.43 -1.53
CA VAL A 76 4.19 -15.33 -2.00
C VAL A 76 4.49 -15.83 -3.41
N LYS A 77 4.60 -17.14 -3.58
CA LYS A 77 4.73 -17.78 -4.88
C LYS A 77 3.46 -18.54 -5.22
N TRP A 78 2.68 -18.00 -6.14
CA TRP A 78 1.44 -18.61 -6.60
C TRP A 78 1.71 -19.82 -7.49
N GLY A 79 0.85 -20.85 -7.36
CA GLY A 79 0.95 -22.08 -8.16
C GLY A 79 2.17 -22.94 -7.85
N SER A 80 2.85 -22.72 -6.73
CA SER A 80 3.96 -23.54 -6.27
C SER A 80 3.48 -24.66 -5.35
N ASP A 81 3.98 -25.86 -5.57
CA ASP A 81 3.79 -27.05 -4.71
C ASP A 81 4.96 -27.23 -3.72
N ASP A 82 5.85 -26.24 -3.63
CA ASP A 82 6.97 -26.28 -2.69
C ASP A 82 6.49 -26.37 -1.23
N GLU A 83 7.36 -26.88 -0.36
CA GLU A 83 7.13 -26.84 1.08
C GLU A 83 7.12 -25.41 1.61
N GLY A 84 6.28 -25.15 2.60
CA GLY A 84 6.18 -23.87 3.28
C GLY A 84 4.75 -23.53 3.73
N PRO A 85 4.60 -22.45 4.50
CA PRO A 85 3.29 -21.99 4.92
C PRO A 85 2.43 -21.64 3.71
N ARG A 86 1.25 -22.25 3.63
CA ARG A 86 0.35 -22.10 2.48
C ARG A 86 -0.52 -20.85 2.59
N VAL A 87 -0.82 -20.28 1.44
CA VAL A 87 -1.71 -19.12 1.29
C VAL A 87 -2.73 -19.39 0.19
N VAL A 88 -3.87 -18.76 0.30
CA VAL A 88 -4.92 -18.77 -0.71
C VAL A 88 -5.33 -17.33 -1.03
N GLU A 89 -5.64 -17.10 -2.29
CA GLU A 89 -6.34 -15.89 -2.71
C GLU A 89 -7.64 -16.30 -3.41
N VAL A 90 -8.73 -15.70 -2.93
CA VAL A 90 -10.08 -15.93 -3.46
C VAL A 90 -10.55 -14.62 -4.09
N SER A 91 -10.90 -14.68 -5.39
CA SER A 91 -11.55 -13.56 -6.09
C SER A 91 -13.00 -13.92 -6.39
N VAL A 92 -13.90 -13.12 -5.88
CA VAL A 92 -15.35 -13.28 -6.01
C VAL A 92 -15.87 -12.31 -7.07
N PRO A 93 -16.43 -12.76 -8.19
CA PRO A 93 -17.04 -11.85 -9.17
C PRO A 93 -18.17 -11.00 -8.57
N ALA A 94 -18.40 -9.81 -9.12
CA ALA A 94 -19.44 -8.90 -8.65
C ALA A 94 -20.86 -9.45 -8.84
N ASP A 95 -21.04 -10.37 -9.79
CA ASP A 95 -22.29 -11.06 -10.11
C ASP A 95 -22.39 -12.45 -9.46
N ALA A 96 -21.42 -12.86 -8.63
CA ALA A 96 -21.48 -14.13 -7.91
C ALA A 96 -22.73 -14.20 -7.02
N LYS A 97 -23.33 -15.38 -6.89
CA LYS A 97 -24.47 -15.58 -5.99
C LYS A 97 -23.96 -15.59 -4.54
N PRO A 98 -24.68 -14.94 -3.60
CA PRO A 98 -24.38 -15.08 -2.18
C PRO A 98 -24.56 -16.54 -1.72
N GLY A 99 -23.73 -16.97 -0.76
CA GLY A 99 -23.80 -18.33 -0.24
C GLY A 99 -22.46 -18.87 0.23
N VAL A 100 -22.43 -20.16 0.53
CA VAL A 100 -21.22 -20.87 0.95
C VAL A 100 -20.78 -21.83 -0.14
N TYR A 101 -19.55 -21.71 -0.58
CA TYR A 101 -18.93 -22.52 -1.62
C TYR A 101 -17.83 -23.38 -1.02
N ALA A 102 -17.99 -24.71 -1.11
CA ALA A 102 -17.00 -25.64 -0.58
C ALA A 102 -15.78 -25.77 -1.54
N CYS A 103 -14.59 -25.79 -0.97
CA CYS A 103 -13.33 -26.00 -1.66
C CYS A 103 -12.42 -26.90 -0.80
N GLY A 104 -12.69 -28.22 -0.78
CA GLY A 104 -12.06 -29.13 0.16
C GLY A 104 -12.43 -28.80 1.61
N MET A 105 -11.43 -28.62 2.47
CA MET A 105 -11.61 -28.18 3.86
C MET A 105 -11.81 -26.67 4.01
N MET A 106 -11.76 -25.90 2.93
CA MET A 106 -12.05 -24.46 2.91
C MET A 106 -13.51 -24.22 2.50
N ASN A 107 -14.20 -23.35 3.22
CA ASN A 107 -15.48 -22.77 2.82
C ASN A 107 -15.26 -21.30 2.43
N VAL A 108 -15.75 -20.91 1.26
CA VAL A 108 -15.81 -19.51 0.85
C VAL A 108 -17.22 -19.00 1.08
N ARG A 109 -17.39 -18.10 2.02
CA ARG A 109 -18.67 -17.43 2.28
C ARG A 109 -18.74 -16.12 1.49
N VAL A 110 -19.63 -16.07 0.50
CA VAL A 110 -19.92 -14.89 -0.30
C VAL A 110 -21.08 -14.13 0.33
N VAL A 111 -20.78 -12.92 0.81
CA VAL A 111 -21.76 -12.02 1.43
C VAL A 111 -22.56 -11.29 0.35
N ASP A 112 -23.85 -11.06 0.58
CA ASP A 112 -24.72 -10.33 -0.37
C ASP A 112 -24.49 -8.80 -0.29
N ARG A 113 -23.28 -8.40 -0.58
CA ARG A 113 -22.82 -7.00 -0.74
C ARG A 113 -21.82 -6.93 -1.85
N VAL A 114 -21.69 -5.76 -2.49
CA VAL A 114 -20.75 -5.57 -3.59
C VAL A 114 -19.66 -4.59 -3.17
N LEU A 115 -18.41 -5.01 -3.34
CA LEU A 115 -17.26 -4.12 -3.29
C LEU A 115 -17.00 -3.59 -4.71
N PRO A 116 -16.96 -2.28 -4.94
CA PRO A 116 -16.63 -1.74 -6.25
C PRO A 116 -15.20 -2.08 -6.67
N PRO A 117 -14.86 -2.00 -7.97
CA PRO A 117 -13.49 -2.18 -8.45
C PRO A 117 -12.50 -1.25 -7.74
N ALA A 118 -11.27 -1.70 -7.53
CA ALA A 118 -10.25 -0.98 -6.75
C ALA A 118 -10.00 0.46 -7.23
N LYS A 119 -10.07 0.73 -8.53
CA LYS A 119 -9.95 2.07 -9.11
C LYS A 119 -11.05 3.05 -8.64
N GLU A 120 -12.21 2.53 -8.22
CA GLU A 120 -13.37 3.30 -7.76
C GLU A 120 -13.40 3.51 -6.25
N TRP A 121 -12.51 2.86 -5.49
CA TRP A 121 -12.42 3.05 -4.05
C TRP A 121 -12.12 4.51 -3.72
N LYS A 122 -12.66 4.99 -2.63
CA LYS A 122 -12.38 6.34 -2.12
C LYS A 122 -11.13 6.38 -1.24
N TYR A 123 -10.62 5.23 -0.85
CA TYR A 123 -9.37 5.11 -0.12
C TYR A 123 -8.21 5.70 -0.94
N TYR A 124 -7.47 6.62 -0.36
CA TYR A 124 -6.34 7.28 -1.03
C TYR A 124 -5.04 6.55 -0.66
N LEU A 125 -4.64 5.61 -1.51
CA LEU A 125 -3.38 4.89 -1.37
C LEU A 125 -2.29 5.59 -2.17
N ASP A 126 -1.12 5.82 -1.53
CA ASP A 126 0.06 6.42 -2.13
C ASP A 126 1.31 5.62 -1.76
N LEU A 127 1.64 4.60 -2.54
CA LEU A 127 2.89 3.85 -2.44
C LEU A 127 3.82 4.29 -3.57
N TRP A 128 4.98 4.88 -3.23
CA TRP A 128 5.89 5.47 -4.23
C TRP A 128 6.58 4.40 -5.07
N GLN A 129 6.47 4.54 -6.40
CA GLN A 129 6.99 3.57 -7.35
C GLN A 129 8.44 3.92 -7.73
N HIS A 130 9.24 2.88 -7.97
CA HIS A 130 10.66 2.98 -8.36
C HIS A 130 10.93 2.23 -9.68
N PRO A 131 10.76 2.86 -10.85
CA PRO A 131 10.93 2.18 -12.14
C PRO A 131 12.35 1.66 -12.36
N TRP A 132 13.40 2.40 -11.97
CA TRP A 132 14.80 1.98 -12.19
C TRP A 132 15.16 0.68 -11.46
N ALA A 133 14.61 0.45 -10.28
CA ALA A 133 14.79 -0.83 -9.59
C ALA A 133 14.23 -2.00 -10.43
N THR A 134 13.12 -1.80 -11.14
CA THR A 134 12.57 -2.82 -12.04
C THR A 134 13.48 -3.03 -13.27
N ALA A 135 14.05 -1.97 -13.84
CA ALA A 135 14.97 -2.06 -14.96
C ALA A 135 16.22 -2.89 -14.59
N ARG A 136 16.82 -2.60 -13.42
CA ARG A 136 17.96 -3.35 -12.90
C ARG A 136 17.63 -4.82 -12.67
N MET A 137 16.51 -5.10 -11.98
CA MET A 137 16.13 -6.49 -11.66
C MET A 137 15.80 -7.31 -12.90
N ALA A 138 15.31 -6.68 -13.96
CA ALA A 138 15.02 -7.33 -15.23
C ALA A 138 16.19 -7.29 -16.22
N GLU A 139 17.30 -6.61 -15.88
CA GLU A 139 18.49 -6.43 -16.72
C GLU A 139 18.12 -5.83 -18.10
N VAL A 140 17.29 -4.79 -18.09
CA VAL A 140 16.80 -4.12 -19.31
C VAL A 140 17.08 -2.62 -19.30
N GLU A 141 17.15 -2.03 -20.49
CA GLU A 141 17.26 -0.58 -20.64
C GLU A 141 16.03 0.15 -20.09
N PRO A 142 16.21 1.15 -19.21
CA PRO A 142 15.10 1.93 -18.67
C PRO A 142 14.18 2.51 -19.77
N PHE A 143 12.88 2.43 -19.55
CA PHE A 143 11.81 2.92 -20.43
C PHE A 143 11.78 2.31 -21.83
N SER A 144 12.53 1.21 -22.07
CA SER A 144 12.35 0.37 -23.26
C SER A 144 11.04 -0.42 -23.18
N LYS A 145 10.59 -0.97 -24.33
CA LYS A 145 9.43 -1.88 -24.33
C LYS A 145 9.58 -3.04 -23.34
N LYS A 146 10.77 -3.64 -23.25
CA LYS A 146 11.05 -4.74 -22.31
C LYS A 146 10.94 -4.27 -20.85
N HIS A 147 11.32 -3.03 -20.57
CA HIS A 147 11.16 -2.47 -19.23
C HIS A 147 9.68 -2.28 -18.87
N TYR A 148 8.86 -1.73 -19.77
CA TYR A 148 7.41 -1.63 -19.55
C TYR A 148 6.76 -3.00 -19.37
N ASP A 149 7.18 -4.01 -20.15
CA ASP A 149 6.71 -5.38 -20.00
C ASP A 149 7.08 -5.95 -18.60
N ALA A 150 8.28 -5.66 -18.08
CA ALA A 150 8.73 -6.08 -16.76
C ALA A 150 8.05 -5.33 -15.61
N MET A 151 7.75 -4.04 -15.78
CA MET A 151 7.02 -3.24 -14.79
C MET A 151 5.56 -3.65 -14.65
N ARG A 152 4.90 -4.08 -15.73
CA ARG A 152 3.45 -4.33 -15.76
C ARG A 152 2.94 -5.19 -14.61
N PRO A 153 3.46 -6.40 -14.33
CA PRO A 153 2.96 -7.23 -13.23
C PRO A 153 3.17 -6.57 -11.86
N VAL A 154 4.22 -5.77 -11.68
CA VAL A 154 4.52 -5.05 -10.44
C VAL A 154 3.50 -3.93 -10.20
N TYR A 155 3.12 -3.20 -11.26
CA TYR A 155 2.20 -2.06 -11.20
C TYR A 155 0.73 -2.51 -11.16
N GLU A 156 0.37 -3.57 -11.89
CA GLU A 156 -0.96 -4.17 -11.79
C GLU A 156 -1.24 -4.76 -10.40
N LEU A 157 -0.20 -5.34 -9.75
CA LEU A 157 -0.30 -5.77 -8.36
C LEU A 157 -0.60 -4.58 -7.44
N LEU A 158 0.09 -3.45 -7.61
CA LEU A 158 -0.15 -2.23 -6.84
C LEU A 158 -1.56 -1.67 -7.11
N ALA A 159 -1.99 -1.64 -8.37
CA ALA A 159 -3.33 -1.21 -8.77
C ALA A 159 -4.44 -2.03 -8.09
N SER A 160 -4.20 -3.32 -7.81
CA SER A 160 -5.14 -4.20 -7.09
C SER A 160 -5.48 -3.73 -5.67
N ALA A 161 -4.66 -2.84 -5.10
CA ALA A 161 -4.90 -2.21 -3.79
C ALA A 161 -5.50 -0.80 -3.90
N GLY A 162 -5.81 -0.31 -5.11
CA GLY A 162 -6.46 0.98 -5.33
C GLY A 162 -5.51 2.18 -5.30
N GLN A 163 -4.27 2.02 -5.77
CA GLN A 163 -3.26 3.10 -5.86
C GLN A 163 -3.79 4.33 -6.59
N LYS A 164 -3.69 5.51 -5.94
CA LYS A 164 -4.22 6.77 -6.47
C LYS A 164 -3.18 7.69 -7.09
N THR A 165 -1.90 7.44 -6.86
CA THR A 165 -0.83 8.34 -7.30
C THR A 165 0.15 7.63 -8.23
N ILE A 166 0.71 8.40 -9.15
CA ILE A 166 1.84 8.02 -9.99
C ILE A 166 3.03 8.84 -9.51
N THR A 167 4.08 8.16 -9.03
CA THR A 167 5.30 8.82 -8.57
C THR A 167 6.17 9.22 -9.75
N VAL A 168 6.40 10.51 -9.92
CA VAL A 168 7.17 11.06 -11.04
C VAL A 168 8.28 11.96 -10.52
N PRO A 169 9.55 11.57 -10.58
CA PRO A 169 10.66 12.47 -10.32
C PRO A 169 10.87 13.44 -11.50
N ILE A 170 10.90 14.73 -11.18
CA ILE A 170 11.16 15.80 -12.16
C ILE A 170 12.64 16.15 -12.22
N LEU A 171 13.35 15.94 -11.13
CA LEU A 171 14.80 16.05 -11.05
C LEU A 171 15.42 14.73 -10.63
N ASP A 172 16.70 14.58 -10.88
CA ASP A 172 17.50 13.50 -10.33
C ASP A 172 17.55 13.58 -8.81
N LEU A 173 17.56 12.42 -8.17
CA LEU A 173 17.72 12.28 -6.73
C LEU A 173 16.77 13.17 -5.90
N PRO A 174 15.46 13.05 -6.09
CA PRO A 174 14.48 13.89 -5.35
C PRO A 174 14.50 13.65 -3.84
N TRP A 175 15.06 12.53 -3.40
CA TRP A 175 15.21 12.10 -2.00
C TRP A 175 16.64 11.62 -1.76
N ASP A 176 17.61 12.40 -1.57
CA ASP A 176 18.99 12.10 -1.15
C ASP A 176 19.33 10.59 -1.03
N HIS A 177 19.80 9.90 -2.04
CA HIS A 177 20.39 8.55 -2.05
C HIS A 177 19.81 7.50 -1.07
N GLN A 178 18.52 7.57 -0.76
CA GLN A 178 17.86 6.66 0.20
C GLN A 178 17.52 5.29 -0.41
N CYS A 179 17.66 5.15 -1.71
CA CYS A 179 17.34 3.94 -2.47
C CYS A 179 18.60 3.27 -3.02
N PHE A 180 18.53 1.96 -3.30
CA PHE A 180 19.63 1.24 -3.91
C PHE A 180 19.93 1.76 -5.33
N ASP A 181 18.87 1.93 -6.13
CA ASP A 181 18.95 2.57 -7.42
C ASP A 181 18.66 4.07 -7.30
N ALA A 182 19.36 4.90 -8.06
CA ALA A 182 19.06 6.31 -8.12
C ALA A 182 17.74 6.58 -8.86
N TYR A 183 16.97 7.56 -8.41
CA TYR A 183 15.91 8.15 -9.20
C TYR A 183 16.50 9.15 -10.19
N HIS A 184 16.04 9.10 -11.42
CA HIS A 184 16.41 10.04 -12.47
C HIS A 184 15.21 10.85 -12.91
N SER A 185 15.46 12.03 -13.47
CA SER A 185 14.41 12.84 -14.07
C SER A 185 13.67 12.09 -15.18
N LEU A 186 12.35 12.20 -15.19
CA LEU A 186 11.50 11.72 -16.30
C LEU A 186 11.21 12.81 -17.32
N VAL A 187 11.74 14.03 -17.11
CA VAL A 187 11.59 15.14 -18.05
C VAL A 187 12.95 15.56 -18.59
N ASP A 188 12.98 15.81 -19.88
CA ASP A 188 14.11 16.41 -20.58
C ASP A 188 13.78 17.89 -20.84
N ASP A 189 14.80 18.75 -20.88
CA ASP A 189 14.63 20.15 -21.28
C ASP A 189 14.06 20.31 -22.70
N ALA A 190 14.23 19.31 -23.55
CA ALA A 190 13.77 19.31 -24.94
C ALA A 190 12.35 18.76 -25.13
N ASP A 191 11.97 17.70 -24.40
CA ASP A 191 10.66 17.07 -24.58
C ASP A 191 10.16 16.37 -23.30
N PHE A 192 8.86 15.98 -23.29
CA PHE A 192 8.20 15.27 -22.20
C PHE A 192 7.82 13.83 -22.57
N ARG A 193 8.46 13.25 -23.58
CA ARG A 193 8.06 11.93 -24.13
C ARG A 193 8.14 10.82 -23.09
N THR A 194 9.26 10.70 -22.38
CA THR A 194 9.41 9.66 -21.34
C THR A 194 8.38 9.83 -20.22
N PHE A 195 8.14 11.09 -19.81
CA PHE A 195 7.08 11.42 -18.86
C PHE A 195 5.71 10.96 -19.36
N ASP A 196 5.35 11.32 -20.59
CA ASP A 196 4.05 10.96 -21.19
C ASP A 196 3.85 9.46 -21.29
N GLU A 197 4.84 8.73 -21.79
CA GLU A 197 4.81 7.29 -21.95
C GLU A 197 4.67 6.58 -20.59
N TYR A 198 5.43 7.04 -19.58
CA TYR A 198 5.37 6.48 -18.23
C TYR A 198 4.04 6.74 -17.55
N VAL A 199 3.54 7.98 -17.58
CA VAL A 199 2.22 8.31 -17.00
C VAL A 199 1.12 7.51 -17.68
N LYS A 200 1.11 7.45 -19.01
CA LYS A 200 0.15 6.64 -19.75
C LYS A 200 0.23 5.16 -19.37
N PHE A 201 1.44 4.60 -19.30
CA PHE A 201 1.63 3.22 -18.87
C PHE A 201 1.09 2.97 -17.46
N CYS A 202 1.33 3.85 -16.51
CA CYS A 202 0.81 3.74 -15.16
C CYS A 202 -0.73 3.76 -15.12
N LEU A 203 -1.35 4.68 -15.88
CA LEU A 203 -2.81 4.76 -16.03
C LEU A 203 -3.38 3.48 -16.67
N ASP A 204 -2.70 2.93 -17.69
CA ASP A 204 -3.08 1.67 -18.35
C ASP A 204 -2.96 0.47 -17.40
N CYS A 205 -2.03 0.47 -16.45
CA CYS A 205 -1.94 -0.52 -15.37
C CYS A 205 -3.01 -0.35 -14.29
N GLY A 206 -3.76 0.76 -14.29
CA GLY A 206 -4.81 1.06 -13.32
C GLY A 206 -4.37 1.88 -12.10
N LEU A 207 -3.20 2.52 -12.14
CA LEU A 207 -2.76 3.50 -11.15
C LEU A 207 -3.38 4.87 -11.44
N GLY A 208 -3.36 5.77 -10.46
CA GLY A 208 -3.80 7.15 -10.64
C GLY A 208 -5.23 7.39 -10.16
N PRO A 209 -5.82 8.55 -10.53
CA PRO A 209 -5.39 9.49 -11.59
C PRO A 209 -4.36 10.57 -11.18
N ASP A 210 -4.01 10.72 -9.90
CA ASP A 210 -3.13 11.79 -9.46
C ASP A 210 -1.67 11.52 -9.87
N ILE A 211 -0.98 12.57 -10.36
CA ILE A 211 0.41 12.54 -10.80
C ILE A 211 1.25 13.34 -9.81
N SER A 212 2.00 12.66 -8.95
CA SER A 212 2.82 13.28 -7.91
C SER A 212 4.22 13.58 -8.44
N CYS A 213 4.45 14.85 -8.81
CA CYS A 213 5.69 15.34 -9.39
C CYS A 213 6.65 15.80 -8.29
N TYR A 214 7.64 14.97 -7.99
CA TYR A 214 8.65 15.26 -6.97
C TYR A 214 9.81 16.10 -7.53
N SER A 215 10.30 17.02 -6.70
CA SER A 215 11.33 18.01 -7.06
C SER A 215 10.89 18.97 -8.16
N LEU A 216 9.62 19.30 -8.22
CA LEU A 216 9.09 20.32 -9.14
C LEU A 216 9.69 21.70 -8.90
N CYS A 217 10.35 21.90 -7.76
CA CYS A 217 11.25 23.02 -7.49
C CYS A 217 12.56 22.50 -6.90
N PRO A 218 13.71 22.86 -7.47
CA PRO A 218 15.00 22.28 -7.09
C PRO A 218 15.51 22.85 -5.77
N TRP A 219 15.22 22.17 -4.68
CA TRP A 219 15.78 22.50 -3.35
C TRP A 219 17.31 22.51 -3.30
N THR A 220 17.91 21.59 -4.03
CA THR A 220 19.36 21.43 -4.13
C THR A 220 20.00 22.48 -5.03
N LEU A 221 19.32 22.90 -6.09
CA LEU A 221 19.82 23.92 -7.01
C LEU A 221 19.81 25.31 -6.39
N GLY A 222 18.87 25.64 -5.50
CA GLY A 222 18.83 26.91 -4.78
C GLY A 222 20.03 27.17 -3.85
N LYS A 223 20.85 26.14 -3.58
CA LYS A 223 22.11 26.29 -2.85
C LYS A 223 23.32 26.66 -3.73
N THR A 224 23.19 26.47 -5.04
CA THR A 224 24.31 26.61 -6.02
C THR A 224 24.04 27.60 -7.14
N ILE A 225 22.78 28.02 -7.31
CA ILE A 225 22.33 28.94 -8.35
C ILE A 225 21.69 30.16 -7.68
N ASP A 226 21.97 31.37 -8.16
CA ASP A 226 21.31 32.56 -7.63
C ASP A 226 19.79 32.57 -7.97
N GLU A 227 19.02 33.34 -7.20
CA GLU A 227 17.56 33.38 -7.35
C GLU A 227 17.10 33.82 -8.75
N LYS A 228 17.86 34.70 -9.43
CA LYS A 228 17.49 35.19 -10.76
C LYS A 228 17.69 34.11 -11.81
N GLU A 229 18.80 33.37 -11.73
CA GLU A 229 19.05 32.26 -12.64
C GLU A 229 18.09 31.11 -12.40
N LEU A 230 17.76 30.84 -11.14
CA LEU A 230 16.72 29.86 -10.77
C LEU A 230 15.37 30.26 -11.35
N GLU A 231 14.92 31.49 -11.14
CA GLU A 231 13.67 32.04 -11.70
C GLU A 231 13.65 31.91 -13.23
N LYS A 232 14.72 32.26 -13.89
CA LYS A 232 14.81 32.21 -15.35
C LYS A 232 14.72 30.78 -15.90
N ARG A 233 15.51 29.86 -15.36
CA ARG A 233 15.57 28.48 -15.86
C ARG A 233 14.34 27.68 -15.47
N TRP A 234 14.03 27.70 -14.18
CA TRP A 234 13.00 26.86 -13.62
C TRP A 234 11.61 27.42 -13.91
N GLY A 235 11.47 28.75 -13.91
CA GLY A 235 10.23 29.40 -14.33
C GLY A 235 9.88 29.07 -15.78
N ALA A 236 10.85 29.20 -16.71
CA ALA A 236 10.62 28.81 -18.10
C ALA A 236 10.29 27.31 -18.27
N PHE A 237 10.90 26.44 -17.48
CA PHE A 237 10.52 25.01 -17.45
C PHE A 237 9.08 24.83 -16.99
N LEU A 238 8.69 25.43 -15.86
CA LEU A 238 7.33 25.31 -15.30
C LEU A 238 6.27 25.85 -16.26
N ASP A 239 6.53 26.96 -16.94
CA ASP A 239 5.61 27.50 -17.94
C ASP A 239 5.35 26.49 -19.06
N ARG A 240 6.40 25.87 -19.61
CA ARG A 240 6.30 24.84 -20.65
C ARG A 240 5.60 23.58 -20.12
N PHE A 241 5.99 23.12 -18.93
CA PHE A 241 5.42 21.92 -18.32
C PHE A 241 3.94 22.11 -18.00
N ALA A 242 3.55 23.26 -17.45
CA ALA A 242 2.16 23.59 -17.19
C ALA A 242 1.32 23.64 -18.49
N ALA A 243 1.87 24.21 -19.57
CA ALA A 243 1.23 24.21 -20.89
C ALA A 243 1.04 22.79 -21.42
N HIS A 244 2.09 21.95 -21.35
CA HIS A 244 2.05 20.54 -21.75
C HIS A 244 1.01 19.74 -20.98
N LEU A 245 0.98 19.87 -19.65
CA LEU A 245 -0.01 19.20 -18.80
C LEU A 245 -1.44 19.61 -19.14
N LYS A 246 -1.68 20.88 -19.52
CA LYS A 246 -2.99 21.36 -19.98
C LYS A 246 -3.38 20.75 -21.32
N GLU A 247 -2.43 20.65 -22.25
CA GLU A 247 -2.63 20.01 -23.56
C GLU A 247 -3.00 18.52 -23.40
N LYS A 248 -2.32 17.80 -22.47
CA LYS A 248 -2.62 16.39 -22.16
C LYS A 248 -3.88 16.19 -21.34
N GLY A 249 -4.48 17.24 -20.78
CA GLY A 249 -5.61 17.14 -19.87
C GLY A 249 -5.24 16.67 -18.46
N TRP A 250 -3.96 16.66 -18.10
CA TRP A 250 -3.43 16.15 -16.82
C TRP A 250 -3.17 17.24 -15.76
N TYR A 251 -3.38 18.51 -16.12
CA TYR A 251 -3.03 19.63 -15.22
C TYR A 251 -3.69 19.56 -13.85
N ARG A 252 -4.98 19.19 -13.80
CA ARG A 252 -5.73 19.08 -12.54
C ARG A 252 -5.38 17.86 -11.71
N GLN A 253 -4.87 16.83 -12.34
CA GLN A 253 -4.39 15.60 -11.68
C GLN A 253 -2.96 15.74 -11.16
N THR A 254 -2.20 16.71 -11.67
CA THR A 254 -0.81 16.89 -11.27
C THR A 254 -0.70 17.62 -9.94
N LEU A 255 0.17 17.08 -9.08
CA LEU A 255 0.52 17.65 -7.79
C LEU A 255 2.01 17.99 -7.78
N MET A 256 2.36 19.15 -7.26
CA MET A 256 3.71 19.43 -6.79
C MET A 256 3.91 18.65 -5.49
N ALA A 257 4.74 17.61 -5.55
CA ALA A 257 4.97 16.70 -4.44
C ALA A 257 6.26 17.06 -3.69
N MET A 258 6.18 17.00 -2.35
CA MET A 258 7.28 17.29 -1.44
C MET A 258 7.35 16.25 -0.33
N ASP A 259 8.53 16.12 0.28
CA ASP A 259 8.79 15.21 1.38
C ASP A 259 9.46 15.97 2.54
N GLU A 260 8.80 16.01 3.70
CA GLU A 260 9.29 16.53 4.99
C GLU A 260 10.03 17.88 4.92
N ARG A 261 9.40 18.90 4.31
CA ARG A 261 10.00 20.25 4.19
C ARG A 261 9.51 21.20 5.28
N ALA A 262 10.36 22.16 5.64
CA ALA A 262 10.02 23.21 6.60
C ALA A 262 8.95 24.16 6.03
N PRO A 263 8.07 24.74 6.85
CA PRO A 263 7.00 25.63 6.37
C PRO A 263 7.45 26.81 5.52
N GLU A 264 8.59 27.42 5.86
CA GLU A 264 9.18 28.52 5.11
C GLU A 264 9.66 28.11 3.71
N ASP A 265 10.20 26.90 3.58
CA ASP A 265 10.61 26.36 2.28
C ASP A 265 9.38 26.00 1.44
N VAL A 266 8.38 25.34 2.03
CA VAL A 266 7.13 25.03 1.35
C VAL A 266 6.45 26.30 0.85
N LYS A 267 6.48 27.37 1.64
CA LYS A 267 5.94 28.68 1.25
C LYS A 267 6.64 29.24 0.01
N LYS A 268 7.96 29.31 0.04
CA LYS A 268 8.75 29.81 -1.10
C LYS A 268 8.46 29.05 -2.39
N VAL A 269 8.43 27.71 -2.30
CA VAL A 269 8.17 26.85 -3.45
C VAL A 269 6.74 26.99 -3.95
N ALA A 270 5.76 26.99 -3.05
CA ALA A 270 4.37 27.15 -3.43
C ALA A 270 4.12 28.49 -4.12
N GLU A 271 4.70 29.59 -3.61
CA GLU A 271 4.62 30.91 -4.23
C GLU A 271 5.29 30.93 -5.61
N PHE A 272 6.46 30.31 -5.74
CA PHE A 272 7.18 30.19 -7.01
C PHE A 272 6.36 29.40 -8.04
N VAL A 273 5.91 28.20 -7.69
CA VAL A 273 5.13 27.35 -8.60
C VAL A 273 3.83 28.03 -8.99
N ARG A 274 3.15 28.69 -8.06
CA ARG A 274 1.88 29.41 -8.36
C ARG A 274 2.04 30.59 -9.31
N ARG A 275 3.21 31.22 -9.40
CA ARG A 275 3.48 32.25 -10.42
C ARG A 275 3.50 31.68 -11.83
N HIS A 276 4.08 30.47 -12.01
CA HIS A 276 4.27 29.83 -13.31
C HIS A 276 3.17 28.82 -13.65
N ALA A 277 2.61 28.15 -12.65
CA ALA A 277 1.56 27.16 -12.78
C ALA A 277 0.38 27.45 -11.83
N PRO A 278 -0.42 28.50 -12.10
CA PRO A 278 -1.53 28.93 -11.24
C PRO A 278 -2.54 27.81 -11.02
N GLY A 279 -2.85 27.53 -9.74
CA GLY A 279 -3.82 26.49 -9.36
C GLY A 279 -3.28 25.05 -9.41
N MET A 280 -1.97 24.86 -9.60
CA MET A 280 -1.36 23.56 -9.42
C MET A 280 -1.52 23.10 -7.97
N ARG A 281 -1.95 21.86 -7.81
CA ARG A 281 -2.18 21.22 -6.50
C ARG A 281 -0.84 20.90 -5.83
N ILE A 282 -0.88 20.80 -4.52
CA ILE A 282 0.31 20.49 -3.69
C ILE A 282 0.04 19.20 -2.92
N SER A 283 1.01 18.28 -2.90
CA SER A 283 1.04 17.15 -1.99
C SER A 283 2.30 17.17 -1.12
N MET A 284 2.18 16.64 0.10
CA MET A 284 3.31 16.57 1.02
C MET A 284 3.14 15.41 1.99
N ALA A 285 4.21 14.62 2.16
CA ALA A 285 4.42 13.81 3.34
C ALA A 285 5.11 14.67 4.39
N GLY A 286 4.61 14.69 5.64
CA GLY A 286 5.12 15.63 6.62
C GLY A 286 5.04 15.14 8.06
N ASN A 287 5.90 15.73 8.88
CA ASN A 287 6.03 15.47 10.31
C ASN A 287 5.55 16.65 11.18
N ARG A 288 4.75 17.57 10.60
CA ARG A 288 4.14 18.72 11.24
C ARG A 288 2.63 18.72 10.95
N LYS A 289 1.85 19.52 11.68
CA LYS A 289 0.42 19.66 11.36
C LYS A 289 0.21 20.51 10.11
N PRO A 290 -0.84 20.27 9.30
CA PRO A 290 -1.18 21.13 8.15
C PRO A 290 -1.37 22.60 8.53
N SER A 291 -1.88 22.89 9.73
CA SER A 291 -2.04 24.26 10.24
C SER A 291 -0.70 25.01 10.47
N ASP A 292 0.43 24.32 10.55
CA ASP A 292 1.75 24.95 10.67
C ASP A 292 2.18 25.61 9.35
N PHE A 293 1.61 25.21 8.22
CA PHE A 293 1.87 25.77 6.89
C PHE A 293 0.97 26.98 6.58
N LYS A 294 1.12 28.05 7.39
CA LYS A 294 0.26 29.22 7.34
C LYS A 294 0.20 29.88 5.95
N GLY A 295 -1.03 30.05 5.45
CA GLY A 295 -1.27 30.69 4.14
C GLY A 295 -1.03 29.82 2.92
N ILE A 296 -0.79 28.51 3.13
CA ILE A 296 -0.59 27.54 2.05
C ILE A 296 -1.62 26.41 2.22
N ASP A 297 -2.47 26.27 1.23
CA ASP A 297 -3.32 25.09 1.10
C ASP A 297 -2.51 23.94 0.50
N ILE A 298 -2.43 22.83 1.22
CA ILE A 298 -1.83 21.57 0.77
C ILE A 298 -2.98 20.62 0.48
N ASP A 299 -3.18 20.29 -0.79
CA ASP A 299 -4.35 19.51 -1.26
C ASP A 299 -4.32 18.07 -0.78
N VAL A 300 -3.16 17.43 -0.78
CA VAL A 300 -2.95 16.07 -0.28
C VAL A 300 -1.86 16.09 0.79
N TYR A 301 -2.21 15.73 2.01
CA TYR A 301 -1.27 15.73 3.13
C TYR A 301 -1.23 14.37 3.82
N ALA A 302 -0.04 13.79 3.90
CA ALA A 302 0.21 12.57 4.65
C ALA A 302 0.97 12.91 5.94
N GLN A 303 0.41 12.58 7.11
CA GLN A 303 1.02 12.79 8.41
C GLN A 303 1.78 11.54 8.86
N ILE A 304 3.01 11.70 9.37
CA ILE A 304 3.71 10.58 10.02
C ILE A 304 2.88 10.04 11.19
N LEU A 305 2.74 8.73 11.30
CA LEU A 305 1.79 8.09 12.21
C LEU A 305 1.97 8.49 13.68
N TYR A 306 3.20 8.62 14.19
CA TYR A 306 3.42 8.97 15.59
C TYR A 306 3.02 10.42 15.93
N GLU A 307 2.87 11.29 14.94
CA GLU A 307 2.35 12.65 15.07
C GLU A 307 0.85 12.76 14.67
N ALA A 308 0.22 11.67 14.25
CA ALA A 308 -1.20 11.64 13.89
C ALA A 308 -2.09 11.58 15.15
N ASN A 309 -1.90 12.54 16.05
CA ASN A 309 -2.59 12.66 17.34
C ASN A 309 -3.97 13.34 17.21
N ASP A 310 -4.67 13.50 18.33
CA ASP A 310 -6.02 14.08 18.36
C ASP A 310 -6.08 15.52 17.81
N GLU A 311 -5.02 16.31 18.01
CA GLU A 311 -4.96 17.68 17.49
C GLU A 311 -4.89 17.69 15.95
N PHE A 312 -4.08 16.81 15.38
CA PHE A 312 -4.05 16.63 13.92
C PHE A 312 -5.39 16.10 13.39
N LEU A 313 -5.96 15.07 14.03
CA LEU A 313 -7.23 14.49 13.63
C LEU A 313 -8.38 15.50 13.66
N ALA A 314 -8.35 16.49 14.58
CA ALA A 314 -9.32 17.56 14.65
C ALA A 314 -9.31 18.50 13.44
N GLU A 315 -8.21 18.60 12.68
CA GLU A 315 -8.11 19.40 11.46
C GLU A 315 -8.78 18.73 10.23
N VAL A 316 -8.89 17.38 10.24
CA VAL A 316 -9.32 16.58 9.08
C VAL A 316 -10.71 16.97 8.54
N PRO A 317 -11.75 17.17 9.36
CA PRO A 317 -13.06 17.58 8.85
C PRO A 317 -13.03 18.89 8.08
N ALA A 318 -12.31 19.90 8.58
CA ALA A 318 -12.18 21.20 7.93
C ALA A 318 -11.41 21.10 6.60
N ARG A 319 -10.37 20.25 6.54
CA ARG A 319 -9.64 19.96 5.31
C ARG A 319 -10.53 19.27 4.28
N ARG A 320 -11.27 18.26 4.71
CA ARG A 320 -12.21 17.52 3.84
C ARG A 320 -13.30 18.43 3.29
N ALA A 321 -13.80 19.39 4.08
CA ALA A 321 -14.78 20.37 3.61
C ALA A 321 -14.26 21.28 2.48
N LYS A 322 -12.93 21.45 2.38
CA LYS A 322 -12.24 22.12 1.26
C LYS A 322 -11.94 21.19 0.08
N GLY A 323 -12.28 19.92 0.17
CA GLY A 323 -11.94 18.92 -0.84
C GLY A 323 -10.50 18.37 -0.76
N PHE A 324 -9.79 18.62 0.36
CA PHE A 324 -8.43 18.14 0.58
C PHE A 324 -8.41 16.71 1.10
N VAL A 325 -7.39 15.97 0.72
CA VAL A 325 -7.11 14.61 1.17
C VAL A 325 -6.15 14.65 2.35
N THR A 326 -6.42 13.81 3.35
CA THR A 326 -5.57 13.70 4.55
C THR A 326 -5.34 12.24 4.88
N THR A 327 -4.08 11.80 4.79
CA THR A 327 -3.67 10.42 5.02
C THR A 327 -2.66 10.32 6.17
N HIS A 328 -2.23 9.11 6.49
CA HIS A 328 -1.08 8.89 7.35
C HIS A 328 -0.01 8.08 6.63
N TYR A 329 1.22 8.08 7.17
CA TYR A 329 2.29 7.25 6.66
C TYR A 329 3.16 6.65 7.75
N VAL A 330 3.88 5.60 7.41
CA VAL A 330 5.02 5.06 8.14
C VAL A 330 6.22 4.93 7.19
N CYS A 331 7.41 5.06 7.76
CA CYS A 331 8.68 4.87 7.03
C CYS A 331 9.62 4.01 7.90
N CYS A 332 10.85 4.45 8.17
CA CYS A 332 11.75 3.84 9.14
C CYS A 332 11.22 3.88 10.59
N GLY A 333 10.21 4.67 10.85
CA GLY A 333 9.45 4.79 12.10
C GLY A 333 7.96 5.07 11.86
N PRO A 334 7.12 4.85 12.89
CA PRO A 334 7.41 4.17 14.15
C PRO A 334 7.80 2.70 13.93
N VAL A 335 8.38 2.06 14.95
CA VAL A 335 8.69 0.61 14.88
C VAL A 335 7.40 -0.21 14.84
N TYR A 336 6.35 0.27 15.49
CA TYR A 336 5.02 -0.34 15.59
C TYR A 336 3.92 0.71 15.38
N PRO A 337 2.86 0.38 14.63
CA PRO A 337 2.81 -0.67 13.61
C PRO A 337 3.65 -0.27 12.39
N ASN A 338 4.17 -1.27 11.68
CA ASN A 338 4.90 -1.04 10.42
C ASN A 338 4.72 -2.21 9.44
N THR A 339 5.45 -2.18 8.33
CA THR A 339 5.46 -3.23 7.30
C THR A 339 6.87 -3.79 7.08
N PHE A 340 7.70 -3.82 8.11
CA PHE A 340 9.01 -4.48 8.06
C PHE A 340 8.86 -6.00 7.97
N LEU A 341 9.91 -6.70 7.56
CA LEU A 341 9.95 -8.16 7.67
C LEU A 341 9.86 -8.65 9.12
N THR A 342 10.24 -7.80 10.08
CA THR A 342 10.15 -8.05 11.52
C THR A 342 8.80 -7.66 12.13
N SER A 343 7.90 -7.03 11.35
CA SER A 343 6.58 -6.63 11.85
C SER A 343 5.72 -7.85 12.17
N GLY A 344 4.98 -7.75 13.26
CA GLY A 344 4.12 -8.82 13.75
C GLY A 344 2.86 -9.02 12.90
N PRO A 345 2.19 -10.16 13.11
CA PRO A 345 0.92 -10.44 12.43
C PRO A 345 -0.13 -9.34 12.72
N GLY A 346 -0.79 -8.88 11.68
CA GLY A 346 -1.88 -7.88 11.79
C GLY A 346 -1.44 -6.42 11.71
N GLU A 347 -0.14 -6.07 11.85
CA GLU A 347 0.32 -4.69 11.76
C GLU A 347 0.02 -4.06 10.39
N ALA A 348 0.35 -4.74 9.30
CA ALA A 348 0.07 -4.25 7.94
C ALA A 348 -1.45 -4.10 7.69
N PHE A 349 -2.26 -5.04 8.17
CA PHE A 349 -3.72 -4.91 8.12
C PHE A 349 -4.20 -3.68 8.90
N TRP A 350 -3.67 -3.47 10.11
CA TRP A 350 -4.01 -2.33 10.95
C TRP A 350 -3.73 -1.02 10.22
N LEU A 351 -2.57 -0.87 9.59
CA LEU A 351 -2.20 0.33 8.83
C LEU A 351 -3.20 0.63 7.70
N GLY A 352 -3.64 -0.40 6.98
CA GLY A 352 -4.65 -0.25 5.92
C GLY A 352 -6.04 0.10 6.45
N ALA A 353 -6.44 -0.44 7.59
CA ALA A 353 -7.78 -0.24 8.15
C ALA A 353 -7.91 1.01 9.04
N TYR A 354 -6.83 1.48 9.64
CA TYR A 354 -6.78 2.61 10.56
C TYR A 354 -7.46 3.89 10.05
N PRO A 355 -7.28 4.31 8.78
CA PRO A 355 -7.93 5.51 8.26
C PRO A 355 -9.45 5.53 8.46
N ALA A 356 -10.12 4.41 8.20
CA ALA A 356 -11.58 4.32 8.35
C ALA A 356 -12.05 4.39 9.81
N ALA A 357 -11.17 4.01 10.76
CA ALA A 357 -11.46 4.08 12.20
C ALA A 357 -11.41 5.52 12.72
N VAL A 358 -10.44 6.32 12.26
CA VAL A 358 -10.18 7.67 12.78
C VAL A 358 -10.63 8.80 11.85
N GLY A 359 -11.15 8.47 10.67
CA GLY A 359 -11.68 9.45 9.73
C GLY A 359 -10.64 10.04 8.78
N LEU A 360 -9.49 9.40 8.60
CA LEU A 360 -8.53 9.74 7.54
C LEU A 360 -8.97 9.19 6.18
N ASP A 361 -8.33 9.64 5.12
CA ASP A 361 -8.69 9.27 3.75
C ASP A 361 -7.85 8.13 3.18
N GLY A 362 -6.70 7.79 3.81
CA GLY A 362 -5.85 6.72 3.29
C GLY A 362 -4.48 6.60 3.93
N PHE A 363 -3.56 5.99 3.18
CA PHE A 363 -2.24 5.61 3.65
C PHE A 363 -1.17 5.91 2.60
N LEU A 364 0.00 6.38 3.05
CA LEU A 364 1.19 6.54 2.23
C LEU A 364 2.33 5.69 2.77
N ARG A 365 3.18 5.19 1.86
CA ARG A 365 4.50 4.65 2.17
C ARG A 365 5.50 5.02 1.08
N TRP A 366 6.69 5.45 1.49
CA TRP A 366 7.73 6.02 0.64
C TRP A 366 8.36 5.06 -0.38
N ALA A 367 8.07 3.72 -0.26
CA ALA A 367 8.67 2.76 -1.16
C ALA A 367 7.77 1.54 -1.39
N TRP A 368 7.35 1.37 -2.65
CA TRP A 368 6.65 0.20 -3.15
C TRP A 368 7.62 -0.91 -3.56
N ASN A 369 8.63 -0.57 -4.37
CA ASN A 369 9.53 -1.51 -5.02
C ASN A 369 10.97 -0.96 -5.15
N SER A 370 11.44 -0.23 -4.15
CA SER A 370 12.84 0.19 -4.05
C SER A 370 13.68 -0.95 -3.49
N TRP A 371 13.96 -1.94 -4.35
CA TRP A 371 14.58 -3.19 -3.93
C TRP A 371 16.07 -3.04 -3.60
N PRO A 372 16.58 -3.76 -2.55
CA PRO A 372 18.01 -3.99 -2.38
C PRO A 372 18.57 -4.81 -3.55
N GLN A 373 19.84 -5.17 -3.48
CA GLN A 373 20.51 -5.86 -4.59
C GLN A 373 19.79 -7.14 -5.03
N ASP A 374 19.41 -8.00 -4.09
CA ASP A 374 18.60 -9.19 -4.33
C ASP A 374 17.59 -9.39 -3.20
N PRO A 375 16.40 -8.79 -3.30
CA PRO A 375 15.38 -8.86 -2.25
C PRO A 375 14.82 -10.26 -2.03
N CYS A 376 15.01 -11.19 -2.97
CA CYS A 376 14.56 -12.56 -2.84
C CYS A 376 15.52 -13.41 -2.00
N ALA A 377 16.82 -13.13 -2.06
CA ALA A 377 17.84 -13.81 -1.29
C ALA A 377 18.11 -13.13 0.06
N ASP A 378 18.29 -11.82 0.08
CA ASP A 378 18.50 -11.00 1.30
C ASP A 378 17.80 -9.65 1.17
N ALA A 379 16.80 -9.42 2.01
CA ALA A 379 16.02 -8.20 2.05
C ALA A 379 16.67 -7.06 2.84
N SER A 380 17.87 -7.25 3.35
CA SER A 380 18.61 -6.24 4.10
C SER A 380 19.13 -5.15 3.18
N TYR A 381 19.06 -3.93 3.64
CA TYR A 381 19.62 -2.81 2.89
C TYR A 381 20.11 -1.72 3.85
N TRP A 382 21.42 -1.52 3.88
CA TRP A 382 22.13 -0.43 4.57
C TRP A 382 21.53 -0.06 5.94
N ASN A 383 21.07 1.18 6.13
CA ASN A 383 20.50 1.71 7.39
C ASN A 383 19.04 1.36 7.61
N TRP A 384 18.38 0.77 6.62
CA TRP A 384 16.95 0.52 6.69
C TRP A 384 16.66 -0.83 7.30
N ARG A 385 15.61 -0.91 8.10
CA ARG A 385 15.08 -2.21 8.53
C ARG A 385 14.65 -3.02 7.32
N ALA A 386 14.94 -4.30 7.32
CA ALA A 386 14.57 -5.17 6.21
C ALA A 386 13.08 -5.08 5.89
N GLY A 387 12.76 -4.89 4.60
CA GLY A 387 11.40 -4.67 4.13
C GLY A 387 10.86 -3.25 4.25
N ASP A 388 11.64 -2.29 4.73
CA ASP A 388 11.28 -0.88 4.74
C ASP A 388 11.14 -0.34 3.31
N THR A 389 12.03 -0.73 2.42
CA THR A 389 12.16 -0.18 1.07
C THR A 389 11.26 -0.85 0.02
N PHE A 390 10.47 -1.88 0.38
CA PHE A 390 9.58 -2.55 -0.57
C PHE A 390 8.45 -3.34 0.08
N LEU A 391 7.37 -3.53 -0.66
CA LEU A 391 6.21 -4.35 -0.30
C LEU A 391 5.87 -5.43 -1.33
N CYS A 392 6.61 -5.51 -2.42
CA CYS A 392 6.51 -6.58 -3.42
C CYS A 392 7.89 -7.05 -3.83
N TYR A 393 7.96 -8.21 -4.46
CA TYR A 393 9.18 -8.77 -5.00
C TYR A 393 9.23 -8.62 -6.54
N PRO A 394 10.41 -8.73 -7.16
CA PRO A 394 10.53 -8.66 -8.61
C PRO A 394 9.57 -9.61 -9.34
N GLY A 395 9.14 -9.22 -10.54
CA GLY A 395 8.17 -9.99 -11.32
C GLY A 395 6.71 -9.87 -10.84
N GLY A 396 6.43 -9.00 -9.87
CA GLY A 396 5.08 -8.80 -9.33
C GLY A 396 4.65 -9.89 -8.33
N GLU A 397 5.60 -10.60 -7.72
CA GLU A 397 5.30 -11.50 -6.61
C GLU A 397 4.96 -10.66 -5.36
N PRO A 398 3.80 -10.84 -4.72
CA PRO A 398 3.44 -10.05 -3.55
C PRO A 398 4.24 -10.50 -2.31
N SER A 399 4.47 -9.58 -1.38
CA SER A 399 4.79 -9.95 -0.01
C SER A 399 3.51 -10.30 0.75
N TRP A 400 3.63 -11.12 1.81
CA TRP A 400 2.50 -11.35 2.72
C TRP A 400 2.07 -10.04 3.40
N ARG A 401 3.01 -9.17 3.72
CA ARG A 401 2.78 -7.84 4.29
C ARG A 401 1.91 -6.98 3.38
N PHE A 402 2.15 -6.99 2.07
CA PHE A 402 1.30 -6.28 1.10
C PHE A 402 -0.11 -6.86 1.02
N LEU A 403 -0.25 -8.18 1.01
CA LEU A 403 -1.57 -8.81 0.98
C LEU A 403 -2.39 -8.47 2.24
N GLU A 404 -1.76 -8.43 3.41
CA GLU A 404 -2.42 -7.99 4.64
C GLU A 404 -2.73 -6.49 4.65
N LEU A 405 -1.86 -5.64 4.10
CA LEU A 405 -2.15 -4.22 3.89
C LEU A 405 -3.37 -4.04 2.99
N ARG A 406 -3.42 -4.76 1.85
CA ARG A 406 -4.56 -4.74 0.92
C ARG A 406 -5.84 -5.23 1.61
N ASN A 407 -5.79 -6.29 2.39
CA ASN A 407 -6.94 -6.75 3.18
C ASN A 407 -7.44 -5.67 4.15
N GLY A 408 -6.52 -4.91 4.77
CA GLY A 408 -6.85 -3.77 5.63
C GLY A 408 -7.51 -2.62 4.85
N ILE A 409 -7.01 -2.29 3.67
CA ILE A 409 -7.61 -1.28 2.77
C ILE A 409 -9.02 -1.69 2.35
N VAL A 410 -9.21 -2.97 1.99
CA VAL A 410 -10.54 -3.52 1.67
C VAL A 410 -11.48 -3.40 2.87
N ALA A 411 -11.00 -3.71 4.09
CA ALA A 411 -11.79 -3.54 5.30
C ALA A 411 -12.16 -2.07 5.56
N ALA A 412 -11.28 -1.12 5.24
CA ALA A 412 -11.56 0.31 5.30
C ALA A 412 -12.66 0.72 4.31
N GLU A 413 -12.59 0.27 3.05
CA GLU A 413 -13.62 0.54 2.04
C GLU A 413 -14.98 -0.08 2.42
N LYS A 414 -14.99 -1.32 2.93
CA LYS A 414 -16.21 -1.93 3.47
C LYS A 414 -16.79 -1.11 4.62
N THR A 415 -15.94 -0.66 5.56
CA THR A 415 -16.34 0.20 6.67
C THR A 415 -16.98 1.49 6.18
N ARG A 416 -16.39 2.14 5.16
CA ARG A 416 -16.93 3.35 4.53
C ARG A 416 -18.32 3.08 3.94
N ILE A 417 -18.46 2.03 3.14
CA ILE A 417 -19.72 1.66 2.49
C ILE A 417 -20.81 1.37 3.54
N LEU A 418 -20.48 0.61 4.58
CA LEU A 418 -21.42 0.29 5.67
C LEU A 418 -21.85 1.56 6.44
N LYS A 419 -20.92 2.48 6.73
CA LYS A 419 -21.24 3.78 7.35
C LYS A 419 -22.15 4.63 6.47
N GLU A 420 -21.91 4.72 5.17
CA GLU A 420 -22.74 5.46 4.21
C GLU A 420 -24.15 4.87 4.11
N GLN A 421 -24.30 3.56 4.33
CA GLN A 421 -25.59 2.87 4.36
C GLN A 421 -26.27 2.91 5.75
N GLY A 422 -25.61 3.47 6.77
CA GLY A 422 -26.12 3.49 8.15
C GLY A 422 -26.20 2.10 8.82
N LEU A 423 -25.34 1.15 8.35
CA LEU A 423 -25.36 -0.22 8.81
C LEU A 423 -24.28 -0.48 9.87
N PHE A 424 -24.61 -1.28 10.88
CA PHE A 424 -23.69 -1.72 11.94
C PHE A 424 -22.96 -0.57 12.66
N THR A 425 -23.62 0.60 12.81
CA THR A 425 -23.01 1.83 13.33
C THR A 425 -22.36 1.63 14.71
N ASP A 426 -23.05 0.98 15.63
CA ASP A 426 -22.55 0.74 17.00
C ASP A 426 -21.38 -0.24 17.01
N GLU A 427 -21.45 -1.29 16.21
CA GLU A 427 -20.37 -2.27 16.10
C GLU A 427 -19.15 -1.67 15.44
N LEU A 428 -19.33 -0.88 14.38
CA LEU A 428 -18.23 -0.14 13.73
C LEU A 428 -17.58 0.88 14.68
N ALA A 429 -18.37 1.56 15.52
CA ALA A 429 -17.84 2.46 16.55
C ALA A 429 -17.02 1.71 17.60
N LYS A 430 -17.50 0.52 18.05
CA LYS A 430 -16.74 -0.33 18.98
C LYS A 430 -15.43 -0.82 18.37
N VAL A 431 -15.44 -1.23 17.11
CA VAL A 431 -14.21 -1.63 16.39
C VAL A 431 -13.28 -0.44 16.25
N ALA A 432 -13.78 0.74 15.83
CA ALA A 432 -12.95 1.95 15.71
C ALA A 432 -12.23 2.30 17.03
N ALA A 433 -12.87 2.11 18.17
CA ALA A 433 -12.27 2.34 19.48
C ALA A 433 -11.07 1.42 19.81
N LEU A 434 -10.90 0.32 19.09
CA LEU A 434 -9.73 -0.57 19.23
C LEU A 434 -8.47 0.01 18.53
N TYR A 435 -8.65 0.94 17.60
CA TYR A 435 -7.57 1.56 16.82
C TYR A 435 -6.99 2.78 17.55
N LYS A 436 -6.44 2.55 18.75
CA LYS A 436 -5.81 3.62 19.52
C LYS A 436 -4.37 3.83 19.07
N GLN A 437 -4.10 4.96 18.43
CA GLN A 437 -2.80 5.28 17.87
C GLN A 437 -1.66 5.24 18.93
N ALA A 438 -1.86 5.85 20.11
CA ALA A 438 -0.84 5.87 21.14
C ALA A 438 -0.45 4.46 21.65
N GLU A 439 -1.44 3.55 21.77
CA GLU A 439 -1.18 2.15 22.18
C GLU A 439 -0.50 1.37 21.06
N ALA A 440 -0.88 1.62 19.79
CA ALA A 440 -0.26 0.97 18.64
C ALA A 440 1.22 1.34 18.52
N VAL A 441 1.55 2.64 18.57
CA VAL A 441 2.93 3.15 18.47
C VAL A 441 3.81 2.68 19.64
N ALA A 442 3.20 2.46 20.81
CA ALA A 442 3.89 1.88 21.97
C ALA A 442 3.96 0.34 21.95
N ASN A 443 3.47 -0.30 20.90
CA ASN A 443 3.35 -1.77 20.78
C ASN A 443 2.53 -2.43 21.91
N LYS A 444 1.49 -1.75 22.37
CA LYS A 444 0.56 -2.26 23.39
C LYS A 444 -0.72 -2.85 22.77
N SER A 445 -0.91 -2.68 21.45
CA SER A 445 -2.07 -3.17 20.72
C SER A 445 -1.92 -4.65 20.37
N ASP A 446 -3.01 -5.38 20.49
CA ASP A 446 -3.13 -6.73 19.92
C ASP A 446 -3.64 -6.62 18.47
N PHE A 447 -2.74 -6.46 17.54
CA PHE A 447 -3.04 -6.27 16.11
C PHE A 447 -3.83 -7.44 15.52
N THR A 448 -3.54 -8.68 15.96
CA THR A 448 -4.24 -9.88 15.49
C THR A 448 -5.71 -9.87 15.94
N ARG A 449 -5.97 -9.51 17.19
CA ARG A 449 -7.33 -9.39 17.71
C ARG A 449 -8.10 -8.27 17.04
N ILE A 450 -7.47 -7.09 16.85
CA ILE A 450 -8.10 -5.95 16.16
C ILE A 450 -8.50 -6.34 14.73
N ARG A 451 -7.61 -7.04 14.00
CA ARG A 451 -7.90 -7.59 12.68
C ARG A 451 -9.14 -8.50 12.70
N ALA A 452 -9.17 -9.45 13.62
CA ALA A 452 -10.29 -10.41 13.74
C ALA A 452 -11.63 -9.71 14.05
N GLU A 453 -11.65 -8.78 15.01
CA GLU A 453 -12.85 -8.01 15.36
C GLU A 453 -13.32 -7.11 14.20
N THR A 454 -12.40 -6.51 13.47
CA THR A 454 -12.72 -5.72 12.26
C THR A 454 -13.40 -6.59 11.21
N LEU A 455 -12.79 -7.72 10.84
CA LEU A 455 -13.32 -8.62 9.82
C LEU A 455 -14.67 -9.22 10.24
N LYS A 456 -14.88 -9.49 11.53
CA LYS A 456 -16.17 -9.97 12.07
C LYS A 456 -17.32 -8.99 11.82
N VAL A 457 -17.08 -7.68 11.85
CA VAL A 457 -18.11 -6.67 11.60
C VAL A 457 -18.28 -6.39 10.11
N VAL A 458 -17.18 -6.16 9.38
CA VAL A 458 -17.29 -5.77 7.96
C VAL A 458 -17.71 -6.92 7.04
N ASN A 459 -17.72 -8.14 7.52
CA ASN A 459 -18.16 -9.34 6.79
C ASN A 459 -19.57 -9.84 7.20
N LYS A 460 -20.32 -9.05 7.96
CA LYS A 460 -21.75 -9.28 8.19
C LYS A 460 -22.54 -8.87 6.95
#